data_e3c27155e98460d2e7b7fa9b2c495229
#
_entry.id   e3c27155e98460d2e7b7fa9b2c495229
#
_cell.length_a   1.000
_cell.length_b   1.000
_cell.length_c   1.000
_cell.angle_alpha   90.00
_cell.angle_beta   90.00
_cell.angle_gamma   90.00
#
_symmetry.space_group_name_H-M   'P 1'
#
loop_
_entity.id
_entity.type
_entity.pdbx_description
1 polymer ?
#
loop_
_entity_poly.entity_id
_entity_poly.type
_entity_poly.pdbx_seq_one_letter_code
_entity_poly.pdbx_strand_id
1 'polypeptide(L)'
;MFPGLLHDLGLSAFKEERFMMKIEAQDQGREYKRISDDIRRCGFFFPVTVPNEATFCAMKLSALLTRGKGRDFYDAILLLQRTEPDYPFLSAVHPEVTDLKSLKAALTAKAKSVDLELKRRDVEHLLFHRERAELVTRFPAFVESL
;
A
#
# COMPACT_ATOMS: atom_id res chain seq x y z
N MET A 1 2.93 -3.79 24.22
CA MET A 1 1.73 -4.60 24.50
C MET A 1 0.97 -3.91 25.61
N PHE A 2 -0.34 -3.71 25.45
CA PHE A 2 -1.17 -2.95 26.38
C PHE A 2 -2.18 -3.91 27.00
N PRO A 3 -1.91 -4.47 28.19
CA PRO A 3 -2.83 -5.36 28.87
C PRO A 3 -4.04 -4.55 29.40
N GLY A 4 -5.22 -5.13 29.29
CA GLY A 4 -6.48 -4.51 29.77
C GLY A 4 -7.01 -3.34 28.96
N LEU A 5 -6.26 -2.76 28.01
CA LEU A 5 -6.65 -1.56 27.27
C LEU A 5 -8.03 -1.71 26.59
N LEU A 6 -8.27 -2.85 25.94
CA LEU A 6 -9.53 -3.10 25.23
C LEU A 6 -10.71 -3.21 26.21
N HIS A 7 -10.49 -3.83 27.37
CA HIS A 7 -11.50 -3.92 28.43
C HIS A 7 -11.80 -2.53 29.02
N ASP A 8 -10.77 -1.74 29.33
CA ASP A 8 -10.93 -0.40 29.93
C ASP A 8 -11.62 0.58 28.98
N LEU A 9 -11.48 0.36 27.66
CA LEU A 9 -12.18 1.11 26.63
C LEU A 9 -13.59 0.55 26.30
N GLY A 10 -14.04 -0.52 26.98
CA GLY A 10 -15.33 -1.16 26.69
C GLY A 10 -15.39 -1.90 25.34
N LEU A 11 -14.23 -2.19 24.72
CA LEU A 11 -14.12 -2.85 23.42
C LEU A 11 -13.99 -4.37 23.54
N SER A 12 -13.73 -4.89 24.75
CA SER A 12 -13.67 -6.32 25.03
C SER A 12 -14.23 -6.62 26.43
N ALA A 13 -14.90 -7.76 26.58
CA ALA A 13 -15.35 -8.28 27.87
C ALA A 13 -14.21 -8.95 28.67
N PHE A 14 -13.06 -9.21 28.05
CA PHE A 14 -11.97 -9.97 28.64
C PHE A 14 -10.82 -9.05 29.08
N LYS A 15 -10.51 -9.01 30.39
CA LYS A 15 -9.37 -8.26 30.95
C LYS A 15 -8.03 -8.75 30.45
N GLU A 16 -7.95 -10.04 30.15
CA GLU A 16 -6.69 -10.69 29.70
C GLU A 16 -6.39 -10.41 28.23
N GLU A 17 -7.32 -9.84 27.48
CA GLU A 17 -7.11 -9.53 26.08
C GLU A 17 -6.07 -8.43 25.92
N ARG A 18 -5.08 -8.70 25.08
CA ARG A 18 -3.93 -7.82 24.88
C ARG A 18 -4.00 -7.13 23.55
N PHE A 19 -3.99 -5.81 23.57
CA PHE A 19 -3.79 -5.01 22.37
C PHE A 19 -2.30 -4.97 22.02
N MET A 20 -1.94 -5.41 20.82
CA MET A 20 -0.58 -5.40 20.33
C MET A 20 -0.45 -4.42 19.17
N MET A 21 0.39 -3.41 19.34
CA MET A 21 0.83 -2.53 18.25
C MET A 21 2.21 -2.98 17.79
N LYS A 22 2.31 -3.41 16.53
CA LYS A 22 3.58 -3.77 15.89
C LYS A 22 4.12 -2.54 15.15
N ILE A 23 5.31 -2.10 15.54
CA ILE A 23 6.05 -1.04 14.84
C ILE A 23 7.21 -1.72 14.12
N GLU A 24 7.25 -1.57 12.81
CA GLU A 24 8.33 -2.10 11.97
C GLU A 24 9.01 -0.93 11.28
N ALA A 25 10.33 -0.92 11.32
CA ALA A 25 11.17 0.00 10.58
C ALA A 25 12.17 -0.80 9.75
N GLN A 26 12.27 -0.48 8.47
CA GLN A 26 13.24 -1.09 7.57
C GLN A 26 13.94 0.00 6.77
N ASP A 27 15.25 0.03 6.83
CA ASP A 27 16.04 0.86 5.95
C ASP A 27 15.92 0.32 4.51
N GLN A 28 15.47 1.18 3.59
CA GLN A 28 15.38 0.85 2.17
C GLN A 28 16.73 0.97 1.44
N GLY A 29 17.79 1.45 2.15
CA GLY A 29 19.12 1.65 1.59
C GLY A 29 19.15 2.69 0.46
N ARG A 30 18.21 3.63 0.44
CA ARG A 30 18.04 4.60 -0.64
C ARG A 30 17.62 5.96 -0.13
N GLU A 31 18.21 6.97 -0.70
CA GLU A 31 17.77 8.34 -0.49
C GLU A 31 16.55 8.66 -1.34
N TYR A 32 15.63 9.40 -0.79
CA TYR A 32 14.45 9.93 -1.48
C TYR A 32 14.10 11.31 -0.94
N LYS A 33 13.39 12.08 -1.76
CA LYS A 33 12.91 13.41 -1.36
C LYS A 33 11.85 13.26 -0.27
N ARG A 34 12.17 13.77 0.92
CA ARG A 34 11.29 13.83 2.08
C ARG A 34 10.50 15.13 2.08
N ILE A 35 9.24 15.04 2.45
CA ILE A 35 8.39 16.21 2.70
C ILE A 35 7.85 16.13 4.13
N SER A 36 7.52 17.28 4.71
CA SER A 36 6.76 17.34 5.95
C SER A 36 5.28 17.40 5.60
N ASP A 37 4.50 16.52 6.18
CA ASP A 37 3.04 16.51 6.07
C ASP A 37 2.43 16.58 7.47
N ASP A 38 1.33 17.34 7.62
CA ASP A 38 0.70 17.57 8.90
C ASP A 38 -0.44 16.57 9.15
N ILE A 39 -0.29 15.78 10.18
CA ILE A 39 -1.36 14.88 10.65
C ILE A 39 -2.29 15.63 11.61
N ARG A 40 -3.58 15.68 11.25
CA ARG A 40 -4.63 16.21 12.09
C ARG A 40 -5.71 15.14 12.30
N ARG A 41 -5.60 14.39 13.40
CA ARG A 41 -6.51 13.29 13.74
C ARG A 41 -6.72 13.17 15.25
N CYS A 42 -7.92 12.81 15.68
CA CYS A 42 -8.27 12.51 17.07
C CYS A 42 -7.83 13.60 18.06
N GLY A 43 -7.94 14.89 17.68
CA GLY A 43 -7.52 16.03 18.51
C GLY A 43 -6.01 16.29 18.54
N PHE A 44 -5.22 15.49 17.85
CA PHE A 44 -3.78 15.72 17.71
C PHE A 44 -3.46 16.43 16.41
N PHE A 45 -2.42 17.28 16.46
CA PHE A 45 -1.82 17.95 15.30
C PHE A 45 -0.30 17.87 15.43
N PHE A 46 0.35 17.25 14.47
CA PHE A 46 1.81 17.12 14.46
C PHE A 46 2.34 16.85 13.05
N PRO A 47 3.53 17.35 12.73
CA PRO A 47 4.19 17.06 11.46
C PRO A 47 4.78 15.65 11.45
N VAL A 48 4.72 15.00 10.30
CA VAL A 48 5.43 13.74 10.01
C VAL A 48 6.28 13.89 8.76
N THR A 49 7.43 13.25 8.78
CA THR A 49 8.28 13.17 7.58
C THR A 49 7.88 11.97 6.75
N VAL A 50 7.49 12.21 5.51
CA VAL A 50 7.02 11.19 4.56
C VAL A 50 7.73 11.33 3.22
N PRO A 51 7.82 10.27 2.38
CA PRO A 51 8.22 10.41 0.99
C PRO A 51 7.18 11.27 0.24
N ASN A 52 7.61 11.96 -0.83
CA ASN A 52 6.64 12.58 -1.72
C ASN A 52 5.74 11.52 -2.39
N GLU A 53 4.62 11.95 -2.96
CA GLU A 53 3.59 11.04 -3.50
C GLU A 53 4.13 10.16 -4.63
N ALA A 54 4.98 10.70 -5.52
CA ALA A 54 5.58 9.94 -6.62
C ALA A 54 6.52 8.83 -6.13
N THR A 55 7.38 9.15 -5.16
CA THR A 55 8.27 8.16 -4.53
C THR A 55 7.47 7.12 -3.73
N PHE A 56 6.43 7.56 -3.01
CA PHE A 56 5.55 6.63 -2.29
C PHE A 56 4.83 5.67 -3.26
N CYS A 57 4.35 6.18 -4.40
CA CYS A 57 3.79 5.37 -5.46
C CYS A 57 4.81 4.33 -5.96
N ALA A 58 6.03 4.74 -6.26
CA ALA A 58 7.10 3.84 -6.69
C ALA A 58 7.42 2.74 -5.66
N MET A 59 7.45 3.08 -4.35
CA MET A 59 7.61 2.11 -3.26
C MET A 59 6.49 1.06 -3.25
N LYS A 60 5.23 1.49 -3.45
CA LYS A 60 4.07 0.60 -3.49
C LYS A 60 4.05 -0.29 -4.74
N LEU A 61 4.44 0.26 -5.89
CA LEU A 61 4.60 -0.51 -7.13
C LEU A 61 5.72 -1.55 -7.00
N SER A 62 6.85 -1.19 -6.39
CA SER A 62 7.92 -2.14 -6.10
C SER A 62 7.43 -3.29 -5.21
N ALA A 63 6.64 -3.01 -4.18
CA ALA A 63 6.04 -4.04 -3.34
C ALA A 63 5.07 -4.94 -4.14
N LEU A 64 4.26 -4.37 -5.03
CA LEU A 64 3.37 -5.11 -5.91
C LEU A 64 4.15 -6.05 -6.84
N LEU A 65 5.16 -5.54 -7.53
CA LEU A 65 5.97 -6.32 -8.47
C LEU A 65 6.74 -7.44 -7.75
N THR A 66 7.24 -7.19 -6.55
CA THR A 66 8.01 -8.18 -5.77
C THR A 66 7.09 -9.24 -5.17
N ARG A 67 6.21 -8.88 -4.23
CA ARG A 67 5.43 -9.83 -3.41
C ARG A 67 3.98 -10.03 -3.87
N GLY A 68 3.32 -8.97 -4.41
CA GLY A 68 1.98 -9.04 -4.98
C GLY A 68 0.89 -9.50 -4.01
N LYS A 69 0.79 -8.93 -2.81
CA LYS A 69 -0.34 -9.14 -1.89
C LYS A 69 -1.58 -8.41 -2.39
N GLY A 70 -2.78 -8.83 -1.99
CA GLY A 70 -4.05 -8.21 -2.41
C GLY A 70 -4.08 -6.69 -2.18
N ARG A 71 -3.59 -6.23 -1.02
CA ARG A 71 -3.48 -4.79 -0.71
C ARG A 71 -2.54 -4.03 -1.66
N ASP A 72 -1.51 -4.67 -2.20
CA ASP A 72 -0.54 -4.00 -3.08
C ASP A 72 -1.19 -3.65 -4.43
N PHE A 73 -2.10 -4.50 -4.93
CA PHE A 73 -2.93 -4.22 -6.12
C PHE A 73 -3.89 -3.06 -5.86
N TYR A 74 -4.55 -3.07 -4.70
CA TYR A 74 -5.48 -2.01 -4.31
C TYR A 74 -4.78 -0.66 -4.18
N ASP A 75 -3.65 -0.62 -3.46
CA ASP A 75 -2.83 0.58 -3.28
C ASP A 75 -2.33 1.13 -4.63
N ALA A 76 -1.89 0.25 -5.55
CA ALA A 76 -1.41 0.65 -6.87
C ALA A 76 -2.50 1.35 -7.69
N ILE A 77 -3.74 0.82 -7.69
CA ILE A 77 -4.86 1.47 -8.37
C ILE A 77 -5.09 2.88 -7.84
N LEU A 78 -5.15 3.03 -6.50
CA LEU A 78 -5.43 4.33 -5.89
C LEU A 78 -4.33 5.37 -6.16
N LEU A 79 -3.08 4.94 -6.15
CA LEU A 79 -1.95 5.84 -6.34
C LEU A 79 -1.76 6.23 -7.79
N LEU A 80 -1.84 5.28 -8.72
CA LEU A 80 -1.69 5.56 -10.16
C LEU A 80 -2.83 6.42 -10.74
N GLN A 81 -3.97 6.51 -10.07
CA GLN A 81 -5.03 7.46 -10.41
C GLN A 81 -4.69 8.91 -10.03
N ARG A 82 -3.70 9.13 -9.18
CA ARG A 82 -3.41 10.43 -8.56
C ARG A 82 -2.05 10.99 -8.94
N THR A 83 -1.07 10.13 -9.18
CA THR A 83 0.32 10.52 -9.44
C THR A 83 1.02 9.53 -10.36
N GLU A 84 1.99 10.04 -11.11
CA GLU A 84 2.97 9.18 -11.77
C GLU A 84 4.02 8.72 -10.77
N PRO A 85 4.54 7.48 -10.90
CA PRO A 85 5.60 7.01 -10.02
C PRO A 85 6.95 7.69 -10.32
N ASP A 86 7.79 7.76 -9.32
CA ASP A 86 9.20 8.13 -9.46
C ASP A 86 9.94 6.98 -10.18
N TYR A 87 10.03 7.05 -11.52
CA TYR A 87 10.66 6.02 -12.34
C TYR A 87 12.14 5.81 -11.99
N PRO A 88 12.97 6.85 -11.78
CA PRO A 88 14.33 6.68 -11.27
C PRO A 88 14.42 5.87 -9.98
N PHE A 89 13.51 6.11 -9.04
CA PHE A 89 13.44 5.35 -7.79
C PHE A 89 12.99 3.90 -8.05
N LEU A 90 12.00 3.70 -8.90
CA LEU A 90 11.45 2.37 -9.20
C LEU A 90 12.45 1.50 -9.98
N SER A 91 13.10 2.06 -11.00
CA SER A 91 14.07 1.36 -11.85
C SER A 91 15.34 0.93 -11.12
N ALA A 92 15.65 1.57 -10.00
CA ALA A 92 16.74 1.14 -9.14
C ALA A 92 16.50 -0.23 -8.46
N VAL A 93 15.21 -0.69 -8.36
CA VAL A 93 14.84 -2.06 -7.89
C VAL A 93 14.42 -2.95 -9.05
N HIS A 94 13.71 -2.37 -10.00
CA HIS A 94 13.14 -3.00 -11.18
C HIS A 94 13.71 -2.33 -12.43
N PRO A 95 14.97 -2.68 -12.85
CA PRO A 95 15.67 -2.02 -13.95
C PRO A 95 14.91 -2.04 -15.27
N GLU A 96 14.02 -3.01 -15.43
CA GLU A 96 13.15 -3.14 -16.59
C GLU A 96 12.02 -2.10 -16.65
N VAL A 97 11.75 -1.36 -15.54
CA VAL A 97 10.64 -0.41 -15.45
C VAL A 97 11.18 1.03 -15.43
N THR A 98 11.26 1.64 -16.60
CA THR A 98 11.84 2.98 -16.79
C THR A 98 10.84 4.05 -17.21
N ASP A 99 9.66 3.62 -17.67
CA ASP A 99 8.60 4.48 -18.20
C ASP A 99 7.22 3.84 -18.06
N LEU A 100 6.18 4.54 -18.47
CA LEU A 100 4.80 4.05 -18.40
C LEU A 100 4.59 2.78 -19.22
N LYS A 101 5.24 2.66 -20.39
CA LYS A 101 5.08 1.50 -21.29
C LYS A 101 5.63 0.23 -20.62
N SER A 102 6.85 0.31 -20.09
CA SER A 102 7.48 -0.81 -19.38
C SER A 102 6.76 -1.12 -18.07
N LEU A 103 6.26 -0.12 -17.35
CA LEU A 103 5.43 -0.32 -16.18
C LEU A 103 4.14 -1.09 -16.52
N LYS A 104 3.40 -0.69 -17.57
CA LYS A 104 2.19 -1.41 -18.02
C LYS A 104 2.49 -2.86 -18.35
N ALA A 105 3.61 -3.13 -19.03
CA ALA A 105 4.03 -4.50 -19.34
C ALA A 105 4.31 -5.33 -18.07
N ALA A 106 5.04 -4.76 -17.10
CA ALA A 106 5.35 -5.41 -15.83
C ALA A 106 4.10 -5.67 -14.99
N LEU A 107 3.19 -4.70 -14.88
CA LEU A 107 1.92 -4.83 -14.15
C LEU A 107 1.00 -5.88 -14.79
N THR A 108 0.93 -5.90 -16.13
CA THR A 108 0.16 -6.93 -16.87
C THR A 108 0.72 -8.33 -16.64
N ALA A 109 2.03 -8.48 -16.70
CA ALA A 109 2.70 -9.77 -16.43
C ALA A 109 2.43 -10.21 -14.98
N LYS A 110 2.53 -9.28 -14.01
CA LYS A 110 2.23 -9.56 -12.60
C LYS A 110 0.80 -9.99 -12.39
N ALA A 111 -0.18 -9.30 -13.00
CA ALA A 111 -1.59 -9.64 -12.90
C ALA A 111 -1.89 -11.05 -13.45
N LYS A 112 -1.25 -11.43 -14.56
CA LYS A 112 -1.38 -12.77 -15.16
C LYS A 112 -0.74 -13.89 -14.32
N SER A 113 0.22 -13.56 -13.46
CA SER A 113 0.96 -14.54 -12.64
C SER A 113 0.27 -14.92 -11.34
N VAL A 114 -0.87 -14.30 -11.00
CA VAL A 114 -1.56 -14.49 -9.71
C VAL A 114 -3.06 -14.74 -9.91
N ASP A 115 -3.68 -15.36 -8.93
CA ASP A 115 -5.14 -15.44 -8.83
C ASP A 115 -5.69 -14.14 -8.21
N LEU A 116 -6.25 -13.26 -9.04
CA LEU A 116 -6.78 -11.97 -8.60
C LEU A 116 -8.00 -12.11 -7.68
N GLU A 117 -8.79 -13.17 -7.83
CA GLU A 117 -9.91 -13.43 -6.92
C GLU A 117 -9.42 -13.79 -5.52
N LEU A 118 -8.36 -14.58 -5.42
CA LEU A 118 -7.71 -14.84 -4.14
C LEU A 118 -7.14 -13.53 -3.55
N LYS A 119 -6.53 -12.68 -4.38
CA LYS A 119 -6.01 -11.37 -3.94
C LYS A 119 -7.11 -10.41 -3.51
N ARG A 120 -8.28 -10.45 -4.14
CA ARG A 120 -9.47 -9.70 -3.70
C ARG A 120 -9.87 -10.10 -2.28
N ARG A 121 -9.96 -11.41 -2.01
CA ARG A 121 -10.31 -11.93 -0.67
C ARG A 121 -9.27 -11.54 0.38
N ASP A 122 -7.99 -11.53 0.02
CA ASP A 122 -6.88 -11.12 0.91
C ASP A 122 -7.01 -9.67 1.40
N VAL A 123 -7.64 -8.77 0.63
CA VAL A 123 -7.75 -7.36 0.98
C VAL A 123 -9.11 -6.98 1.55
N GLU A 124 -10.15 -7.73 1.27
CA GLU A 124 -11.55 -7.41 1.61
C GLU A 124 -11.74 -7.09 3.10
N HIS A 125 -11.13 -7.86 3.97
CA HIS A 125 -11.24 -7.68 5.43
C HIS A 125 -10.46 -6.47 5.97
N LEU A 126 -9.59 -5.84 5.15
CA LEU A 126 -8.84 -4.64 5.51
C LEU A 126 -9.58 -3.35 5.13
N LEU A 127 -10.68 -3.45 4.36
CA LEU A 127 -11.39 -2.31 3.85
C LEU A 127 -12.66 -2.01 4.68
N PHE A 128 -12.88 -0.73 4.98
CA PHE A 128 -14.15 -0.29 5.58
C PHE A 128 -15.35 -0.54 4.65
N HIS A 129 -15.13 -0.37 3.33
CA HIS A 129 -16.09 -0.63 2.25
C HIS A 129 -15.63 -1.87 1.49
N ARG A 130 -16.10 -3.03 1.91
CA ARG A 130 -15.66 -4.34 1.38
C ARG A 130 -15.89 -4.49 -0.11
N GLU A 131 -16.94 -3.87 -0.64
CA GLU A 131 -17.25 -3.84 -2.09
C GLU A 131 -16.11 -3.24 -2.93
N ARG A 132 -15.27 -2.38 -2.35
CA ARG A 132 -14.11 -1.82 -3.05
C ARG A 132 -13.02 -2.84 -3.33
N ALA A 133 -13.04 -4.00 -2.69
CA ALA A 133 -12.11 -5.08 -3.01
C ALA A 133 -12.24 -5.55 -4.46
N GLU A 134 -13.41 -5.37 -5.09
CA GLU A 134 -13.64 -5.66 -6.51
C GLU A 134 -12.69 -4.91 -7.46
N LEU A 135 -12.11 -3.81 -7.03
CA LEU A 135 -11.08 -3.12 -7.82
C LEU A 135 -9.89 -4.02 -8.14
N VAL A 136 -9.56 -4.96 -7.25
CA VAL A 136 -8.44 -5.89 -7.45
C VAL A 136 -8.69 -6.83 -8.63
N THR A 137 -9.91 -7.33 -8.81
CA THR A 137 -10.26 -8.19 -9.95
C THR A 137 -10.28 -7.41 -11.27
N ARG A 138 -10.52 -6.09 -11.20
CA ARG A 138 -10.51 -5.17 -12.35
C ARG A 138 -9.12 -4.62 -12.67
N PHE A 139 -8.09 -5.02 -11.94
CA PHE A 139 -6.72 -4.52 -12.12
C PHE A 139 -6.20 -4.62 -13.58
N PRO A 140 -6.45 -5.71 -14.35
CA PRO A 140 -6.01 -5.76 -15.75
C PRO A 140 -6.64 -4.65 -16.60
N ALA A 141 -7.96 -4.43 -16.51
CA ALA A 141 -8.64 -3.37 -17.23
C ALA A 141 -8.15 -1.97 -16.82
N PHE A 142 -7.85 -1.79 -15.54
CA PHE A 142 -7.24 -0.54 -15.05
C PHE A 142 -5.87 -0.30 -15.69
N VAL A 143 -5.00 -1.33 -15.74
CA VAL A 143 -3.66 -1.20 -16.37
C VAL A 143 -3.78 -0.89 -17.86
N GLU A 144 -4.76 -1.43 -18.56
CA GLU A 144 -5.00 -1.10 -19.98
C GLU A 144 -5.37 0.37 -20.17
N SER A 145 -6.09 0.96 -19.20
CA SER A 145 -6.55 2.36 -19.26
C SER A 145 -5.48 3.40 -18.91
N LEU A 146 -4.34 3.02 -18.32
CA LEU A 146 -3.20 3.90 -18.08
C LEU A 146 -2.57 4.37 -19.39
#